data_f9f2fe77ff5185c94a670865e3921c56
#
_entry.id   f9f2fe77ff5185c94a670865e3921c56
#
_cell.length_a   1.000
_cell.length_b   1.000
_cell.length_c   1.000
_cell.angle_alpha   90.00
_cell.angle_beta   90.00
_cell.angle_gamma   90.00
#
_symmetry.space_group_name_H-M   'P 1'
#
loop_
_entity.id
_entity.type
_entity.pdbx_description
1 polymer ?
#
loop_
_entity_poly.entity_id
_entity_poly.type
_entity_poly.pdbx_seq_one_letter_code
_entity_poly.pdbx_strand_id
1 'polypeptide(L)'
;MGAKHVNPTRMELTRLKKKLATAIRGHKLLKDKRDELMRQFLDLVRENKALREKVEAGIAAANQNFVLARSGMTDEALNVALMAPKQEVYLESETRNVMSVEIPVFKYKTRTSDPNDIYSYGFAFTSSDLDDAVKSLADLLPDMLRLAECEKSCQLMACLLYTS
;
A
#
# COMPACT_ATOMS: atom_id res chain seq x y z
N MET A 1 -3.61 -30.69 31.37
CA MET A 1 -3.83 -29.51 32.24
C MET A 1 -3.88 -29.98 33.68
N GLY A 2 -2.89 -29.65 34.52
CA GLY A 2 -2.88 -30.03 35.93
C GLY A 2 -3.99 -29.31 36.70
N ALA A 3 -4.77 -30.06 37.47
CA ALA A 3 -5.78 -29.54 38.37
C ALA A 3 -5.12 -28.57 39.37
N LYS A 4 -5.48 -27.28 39.34
CA LYS A 4 -5.02 -26.33 40.35
C LYS A 4 -5.64 -26.74 41.70
N HIS A 5 -4.77 -27.01 42.64
CA HIS A 5 -5.20 -27.26 44.01
C HIS A 5 -5.72 -25.93 44.61
N VAL A 6 -7.02 -25.81 44.79
CA VAL A 6 -7.69 -24.61 45.31
C VAL A 6 -8.16 -24.87 46.74
N ASN A 7 -7.76 -24.04 47.68
CA ASN A 7 -8.27 -24.13 49.07
C ASN A 7 -9.78 -23.79 49.08
N PRO A 8 -10.65 -24.65 49.60
CA PRO A 8 -12.11 -24.43 49.55
C PRO A 8 -12.56 -23.45 50.63
N THR A 9 -12.12 -22.19 50.53
CA THR A 9 -12.53 -21.13 51.45
C THR A 9 -13.44 -20.11 50.77
N ARG A 10 -14.34 -19.49 51.51
CA ARG A 10 -15.29 -18.46 51.02
C ARG A 10 -14.56 -17.25 50.42
N MET A 11 -13.42 -16.90 50.95
CA MET A 11 -12.57 -15.83 50.42
C MET A 11 -11.99 -16.17 49.06
N GLU A 12 -11.50 -17.40 48.86
CA GLU A 12 -10.94 -17.82 47.59
C GLU A 12 -12.03 -17.96 46.52
N LEU A 13 -13.23 -18.39 46.87
CA LEU A 13 -14.38 -18.41 45.96
C LEU A 13 -14.70 -16.99 45.47
N THR A 14 -14.74 -16.01 46.35
CA THR A 14 -15.04 -14.60 45.97
C THR A 14 -13.93 -14.03 45.08
N ARG A 15 -12.67 -14.35 45.37
CA ARG A 15 -11.52 -13.96 44.57
C ARG A 15 -11.56 -14.57 43.16
N LEU A 16 -11.89 -15.84 43.05
CA LEU A 16 -12.02 -16.54 41.77
C LEU A 16 -13.18 -16.00 40.94
N LYS A 17 -14.34 -15.72 41.57
CA LYS A 17 -15.49 -15.09 40.89
C LYS A 17 -15.11 -13.71 40.30
N LYS A 18 -14.36 -12.87 41.05
CA LYS A 18 -13.86 -11.58 40.53
C LYS A 18 -12.90 -11.77 39.35
N LYS A 19 -11.95 -12.72 39.46
CA LYS A 19 -11.03 -13.04 38.38
C LYS A 19 -11.76 -13.53 37.12
N LEU A 20 -12.76 -14.41 37.30
CA LEU A 20 -13.57 -14.90 36.19
C LEU A 20 -14.32 -13.76 35.49
N ALA A 21 -14.96 -12.88 36.25
CA ALA A 21 -15.67 -11.73 35.68
C ALA A 21 -14.72 -10.82 34.88
N THR A 22 -13.51 -10.57 35.40
CA THR A 22 -12.49 -9.80 34.68
C THR A 22 -12.00 -10.51 33.42
N ALA A 23 -11.77 -11.82 33.48
CA ALA A 23 -11.36 -12.62 32.34
C ALA A 23 -12.42 -12.64 31.22
N ILE A 24 -13.69 -12.77 31.59
CA ILE A 24 -14.80 -12.73 30.61
C ILE A 24 -14.86 -11.36 29.91
N ARG A 25 -14.73 -10.25 30.68
CA ARG A 25 -14.71 -8.90 30.08
C ARG A 25 -13.49 -8.71 29.16
N GLY A 26 -12.30 -9.14 29.62
CA GLY A 26 -11.07 -9.06 28.81
C GLY A 26 -11.19 -9.85 27.52
N HIS A 27 -11.68 -11.09 27.60
CA HIS A 27 -11.92 -11.91 26.41
C HIS A 27 -12.89 -11.26 25.43
N LYS A 28 -14.00 -10.67 25.94
CA LYS A 28 -14.95 -9.98 25.07
C LYS A 28 -14.29 -8.79 24.35
N LEU A 29 -13.54 -7.94 25.08
CA LEU A 29 -12.86 -6.79 24.51
C LEU A 29 -11.83 -7.20 23.43
N LEU A 30 -11.06 -8.26 23.68
CA LEU A 30 -10.10 -8.77 22.71
C LEU A 30 -10.80 -9.33 21.46
N LYS A 31 -11.91 -10.03 21.64
CA LYS A 31 -12.73 -10.52 20.52
C LYS A 31 -13.27 -9.36 19.69
N ASP A 32 -13.87 -8.35 20.32
CA ASP A 32 -14.42 -7.18 19.65
C ASP A 32 -13.31 -6.43 18.87
N LYS A 33 -12.11 -6.30 19.47
CA LYS A 33 -10.94 -5.69 18.80
C LYS A 33 -10.49 -6.49 17.57
N ARG A 34 -10.42 -7.83 17.69
CA ARG A 34 -10.06 -8.71 16.58
C ARG A 34 -11.08 -8.62 15.44
N ASP A 35 -12.35 -8.65 15.77
CA ASP A 35 -13.44 -8.63 14.78
C ASP A 35 -13.43 -7.28 14.01
N GLU A 36 -13.16 -6.16 14.69
CA GLU A 36 -13.00 -4.85 14.04
C GLU A 36 -11.75 -4.79 13.17
N LEU A 37 -10.62 -5.35 13.62
CA LEU A 37 -9.41 -5.44 12.81
C LEU A 37 -9.64 -6.28 11.55
N MET A 38 -10.36 -7.39 11.66
CA MET A 38 -10.72 -8.23 10.52
C MET A 38 -11.58 -7.46 9.50
N ARG A 39 -12.55 -6.67 9.98
CA ARG A 39 -13.39 -5.84 9.11
C ARG A 39 -12.54 -4.83 8.32
N GLN A 40 -11.66 -4.11 9.01
CA GLN A 40 -10.76 -3.13 8.36
C GLN A 40 -9.80 -3.81 7.38
N PHE A 41 -9.28 -4.99 7.72
CA PHE A 41 -8.44 -5.77 6.82
C PHE A 41 -9.18 -6.16 5.53
N LEU A 42 -10.42 -6.62 5.62
CA LEU A 42 -11.22 -6.97 4.44
C LEU A 42 -11.52 -5.75 3.55
N ASP A 43 -11.76 -4.59 4.16
CA ASP A 43 -11.98 -3.35 3.41
C ASP A 43 -10.69 -2.94 2.66
N LEU A 44 -9.53 -3.03 3.32
CA LEU A 44 -8.23 -2.80 2.67
C LEU A 44 -7.93 -3.78 1.54
N VAL A 45 -8.26 -5.05 1.69
CA VAL A 45 -8.08 -6.06 0.63
C VAL A 45 -8.92 -5.73 -0.60
N ARG A 46 -10.15 -5.23 -0.41
CA ARG A 46 -11.01 -4.79 -1.52
C ARG A 46 -10.44 -3.56 -2.22
N GLU A 47 -9.98 -2.57 -1.45
CA GLU A 47 -9.32 -1.37 -1.99
C GLU A 47 -8.04 -1.75 -2.75
N ASN A 48 -7.21 -2.62 -2.18
CA ASN A 48 -6.00 -3.13 -2.82
C ASN A 48 -6.28 -3.79 -4.17
N LYS A 49 -7.30 -4.65 -4.23
CA LYS A 49 -7.69 -5.31 -5.48
C LYS A 49 -8.09 -4.29 -6.54
N ALA A 50 -8.94 -3.33 -6.20
CA ALA A 50 -9.40 -2.31 -7.14
C ALA A 50 -8.25 -1.42 -7.64
N LEU A 51 -7.34 -1.01 -6.75
CA LEU A 51 -6.15 -0.24 -7.12
C LEU A 51 -5.21 -1.05 -8.01
N ARG A 52 -5.00 -2.32 -7.72
CA ARG A 52 -4.16 -3.21 -8.52
C ARG A 52 -4.69 -3.36 -9.93
N GLU A 53 -5.99 -3.65 -10.08
CA GLU A 53 -6.64 -3.75 -11.40
C GLU A 53 -6.50 -2.45 -12.20
N LYS A 54 -6.65 -1.29 -11.54
CA LYS A 54 -6.46 0.03 -12.17
C LYS A 54 -5.02 0.24 -12.64
N VAL A 55 -4.05 -0.05 -11.78
CA VAL A 55 -2.61 0.13 -12.07
C VAL A 55 -2.16 -0.82 -13.18
N GLU A 56 -2.56 -2.10 -13.12
CA GLU A 56 -2.21 -3.10 -14.14
C GLU A 56 -2.78 -2.69 -15.51
N ALA A 57 -4.03 -2.23 -15.57
CA ALA A 57 -4.63 -1.75 -16.82
C ALA A 57 -3.90 -0.51 -17.36
N GLY A 58 -3.51 0.43 -16.50
CA GLY A 58 -2.76 1.61 -16.90
C GLY A 58 -1.34 1.29 -17.39
N ILE A 59 -0.63 0.39 -16.73
CA ILE A 59 0.69 -0.08 -17.18
C ILE A 59 0.57 -0.79 -18.53
N ALA A 60 -0.46 -1.61 -18.73
CA ALA A 60 -0.68 -2.29 -19.98
C ALA A 60 -0.91 -1.30 -21.15
N ALA A 61 -1.72 -0.25 -20.91
CA ALA A 61 -1.94 0.82 -21.89
C ALA A 61 -0.65 1.60 -22.19
N ALA A 62 0.11 1.98 -21.18
CA ALA A 62 1.38 2.67 -21.35
C ALA A 62 2.41 1.82 -22.12
N ASN A 63 2.46 0.51 -21.85
CA ASN A 63 3.32 -0.41 -22.58
C ASN A 63 2.90 -0.56 -24.06
N GLN A 64 1.60 -0.54 -24.37
CA GLN A 64 1.13 -0.56 -25.75
C GLN A 64 1.62 0.69 -26.50
N ASN A 65 1.45 1.88 -25.93
CA ASN A 65 1.95 3.12 -26.53
C ASN A 65 3.48 3.09 -26.69
N PHE A 66 4.19 2.53 -25.72
CA PHE A 66 5.66 2.37 -25.83
C PHE A 66 6.08 1.43 -26.95
N VAL A 67 5.36 0.33 -27.17
CA VAL A 67 5.62 -0.58 -28.31
C VAL A 67 5.34 0.12 -29.65
N LEU A 68 4.28 0.93 -29.73
CA LEU A 68 4.00 1.74 -30.91
C LEU A 68 5.11 2.75 -31.17
N ALA A 69 5.54 3.48 -30.15
CA ALA A 69 6.66 4.42 -30.24
C ALA A 69 7.95 3.72 -30.76
N ARG A 70 8.25 2.55 -30.22
CA ARG A 70 9.40 1.75 -30.64
C ARG A 70 9.31 1.28 -32.09
N SER A 71 8.13 1.06 -32.62
CA SER A 71 7.93 0.68 -34.02
C SER A 71 8.18 1.83 -34.99
N GLY A 72 7.98 3.09 -34.55
CA GLY A 72 8.17 4.30 -35.35
C GLY A 72 9.51 4.97 -35.18
N MET A 73 10.34 4.56 -34.21
CA MET A 73 11.64 5.15 -33.89
C MET A 73 12.76 4.12 -33.97
N THR A 74 14.00 4.58 -34.19
CA THR A 74 15.17 3.70 -34.05
C THR A 74 15.47 3.44 -32.57
N ASP A 75 15.98 2.24 -32.26
CA ASP A 75 16.36 1.87 -30.89
C ASP A 75 17.42 2.86 -30.30
N GLU A 76 18.29 3.39 -31.13
CA GLU A 76 19.29 4.40 -30.74
C GLU A 76 18.64 5.71 -30.32
N ALA A 77 17.67 6.22 -31.11
CA ALA A 77 16.94 7.45 -30.79
C ALA A 77 16.12 7.31 -29.50
N LEU A 78 15.49 6.16 -29.31
CA LEU A 78 14.74 5.86 -28.09
C LEU A 78 15.65 5.80 -26.86
N ASN A 79 16.79 5.13 -26.95
CA ASN A 79 17.76 5.05 -25.86
C ASN A 79 18.30 6.44 -25.48
N VAL A 80 18.62 7.28 -26.47
CA VAL A 80 19.08 8.66 -26.22
C VAL A 80 17.98 9.50 -25.56
N ALA A 81 16.71 9.36 -26.01
CA ALA A 81 15.58 10.10 -25.46
C ALA A 81 15.36 9.77 -23.96
N LEU A 82 15.53 8.50 -23.56
CA LEU A 82 15.26 8.05 -22.19
C LEU A 82 16.51 8.02 -21.28
N MET A 83 17.68 8.37 -21.78
CA MET A 83 18.95 8.21 -21.07
C MET A 83 19.09 9.13 -19.84
N ALA A 84 18.52 10.32 -19.88
CA ALA A 84 18.65 11.33 -18.81
C ALA A 84 17.26 11.86 -18.39
N PRO A 85 16.64 11.32 -17.34
CA PRO A 85 15.37 11.84 -16.87
C PRO A 85 15.54 13.26 -16.33
N LYS A 86 14.64 14.16 -16.72
CA LYS A 86 14.62 15.57 -16.29
C LYS A 86 13.90 15.74 -14.97
N GLN A 87 12.85 14.95 -14.74
CA GLN A 87 12.06 14.98 -13.52
C GLN A 87 12.57 13.98 -12.50
N GLU A 88 12.65 14.40 -11.24
CA GLU A 88 13.00 13.57 -10.10
C GLU A 88 11.83 13.56 -9.11
N VAL A 89 11.58 12.40 -8.53
CA VAL A 89 10.53 12.21 -7.53
C VAL A 89 11.18 11.85 -6.20
N TYR A 90 10.96 12.68 -5.19
CA TYR A 90 11.41 12.45 -3.82
C TYR A 90 10.28 11.84 -3.01
N LEU A 91 10.53 10.68 -2.41
CA LEU A 91 9.59 9.95 -1.57
C LEU A 91 9.93 10.17 -0.10
N GLU A 92 8.98 10.70 0.65
CA GLU A 92 9.03 10.79 2.11
C GLU A 92 8.10 9.71 2.69
N SER A 93 8.64 8.86 3.58
CA SER A 93 7.87 7.83 4.26
C SER A 93 7.60 8.25 5.69
N GLU A 94 6.33 8.41 6.04
CA GLU A 94 5.85 8.60 7.40
C GLU A 94 5.16 7.33 7.90
N THR A 95 4.97 7.19 9.20
CA THR A 95 4.19 6.10 9.78
C THR A 95 2.95 6.63 10.48
N ARG A 96 1.83 5.94 10.32
CA ARG A 96 0.58 6.20 11.02
C ARG A 96 0.16 4.95 11.79
N ASN A 97 -0.18 5.13 13.06
CA ASN A 97 -0.70 4.02 13.87
C ASN A 97 -2.20 3.80 13.62
N VAL A 98 -2.55 2.59 13.24
CA VAL A 98 -3.94 2.13 13.10
C VAL A 98 -4.12 0.85 13.90
N MET A 99 -4.88 0.90 14.99
CA MET A 99 -5.16 -0.23 15.88
C MET A 99 -3.90 -0.97 16.38
N SER A 100 -2.84 -0.21 16.72
CA SER A 100 -1.52 -0.72 17.14
C SER A 100 -0.67 -1.32 16.02
N VAL A 101 -1.04 -1.10 14.76
CA VAL A 101 -0.22 -1.41 13.58
C VAL A 101 0.35 -0.09 13.04
N GLU A 102 1.65 -0.02 12.86
CA GLU A 102 2.32 1.11 12.21
C GLU A 102 2.28 0.88 10.70
N ILE A 103 1.40 1.60 10.02
CA ILE A 103 1.27 1.55 8.56
C ILE A 103 2.04 2.71 7.92
N PRO A 104 2.75 2.47 6.83
CA PRO A 104 3.45 3.54 6.10
C PRO A 104 2.44 4.45 5.39
N VAL A 105 2.81 5.72 5.30
CA VAL A 105 2.13 6.73 4.47
C VAL A 105 3.20 7.37 3.61
N PHE A 106 3.02 7.31 2.29
CA PHE A 106 3.97 7.86 1.35
C PHE A 106 3.53 9.23 0.89
N LYS A 107 4.41 10.20 1.05
CA LYS A 107 4.30 11.55 0.47
C LYS A 107 5.36 11.69 -0.59
N TYR A 108 4.98 12.19 -1.75
CA TYR A 108 5.95 12.43 -2.80
C TYR A 108 5.98 13.90 -3.18
N LYS A 109 7.14 14.36 -3.57
CA LYS A 109 7.39 15.69 -4.12
C LYS A 109 8.13 15.53 -5.43
N THR A 110 7.71 16.25 -6.43
CA THR A 110 8.43 16.36 -7.69
C THR A 110 9.43 17.50 -7.62
N ARG A 111 10.57 17.35 -8.29
CA ARG A 111 11.62 18.37 -8.36
C ARG A 111 11.08 19.70 -8.87
N THR A 112 10.25 19.67 -9.90
CA THR A 112 9.62 20.82 -10.50
C THR A 112 8.10 20.67 -10.52
N SER A 113 7.39 21.78 -10.49
CA SER A 113 5.93 21.81 -10.58
C SER A 113 5.43 21.94 -12.02
N ASP A 114 6.33 22.01 -13.02
CA ASP A 114 5.98 22.13 -14.42
C ASP A 114 5.57 20.74 -14.96
N PRO A 115 4.33 20.58 -15.47
CA PRO A 115 3.88 19.31 -16.04
C PRO A 115 4.65 18.88 -17.30
N ASN A 116 5.36 19.79 -17.96
CA ASN A 116 6.16 19.47 -19.15
C ASN A 116 7.56 18.91 -18.82
N ASP A 117 8.00 19.00 -17.59
CA ASP A 117 9.31 18.49 -17.17
C ASP A 117 9.38 16.97 -17.10
N ILE A 118 8.26 16.25 -17.32
CA ILE A 118 8.24 14.80 -17.50
C ILE A 118 8.98 14.38 -18.78
N TYR A 119 9.06 15.26 -19.80
CA TYR A 119 9.73 14.98 -21.06
C TYR A 119 11.21 15.37 -20.97
N SER A 120 12.09 14.38 -21.07
CA SER A 120 13.55 14.58 -21.01
C SER A 120 14.20 14.85 -22.36
N TYR A 121 13.42 14.84 -23.43
CA TYR A 121 13.85 14.90 -24.83
C TYR A 121 13.18 16.03 -25.61
N GLY A 122 13.79 16.38 -26.74
CA GLY A 122 13.22 17.36 -27.67
C GLY A 122 12.31 16.71 -28.71
N PHE A 123 11.28 17.43 -29.15
CA PHE A 123 10.25 16.93 -30.07
C PHE A 123 10.72 16.62 -31.50
N ALA A 124 11.97 16.93 -31.84
CA ALA A 124 12.44 16.88 -33.24
C ALA A 124 12.64 15.43 -33.80
N PHE A 125 12.83 14.44 -32.92
CA PHE A 125 13.13 13.06 -33.34
C PHE A 125 12.34 12.01 -32.55
N THR A 126 11.28 12.41 -31.85
CA THR A 126 10.46 11.55 -31.01
C THR A 126 9.04 11.45 -31.57
N SER A 127 8.39 10.29 -31.34
CA SER A 127 6.99 10.08 -31.74
C SER A 127 6.02 10.58 -30.66
N SER A 128 4.81 10.97 -31.06
CA SER A 128 3.72 11.29 -30.11
C SER A 128 3.33 10.12 -29.23
N ASP A 129 3.51 8.89 -29.70
CA ASP A 129 3.20 7.67 -28.92
C ASP A 129 4.15 7.53 -27.72
N LEU A 130 5.40 8.02 -27.83
CA LEU A 130 6.33 8.06 -26.71
C LEU A 130 5.88 9.09 -25.65
N ASP A 131 5.39 10.25 -26.10
CA ASP A 131 4.87 11.29 -25.20
C ASP A 131 3.66 10.77 -24.43
N ASP A 132 2.74 10.08 -25.12
CA ASP A 132 1.56 9.46 -24.50
C ASP A 132 1.94 8.35 -23.51
N ALA A 133 2.96 7.55 -23.82
CA ALA A 133 3.46 6.52 -22.92
C ALA A 133 4.06 7.13 -21.64
N VAL A 134 4.94 8.13 -21.78
CA VAL A 134 5.58 8.82 -20.64
C VAL A 134 4.53 9.52 -19.77
N LYS A 135 3.57 10.22 -20.39
CA LYS A 135 2.47 10.88 -19.69
C LYS A 135 1.61 9.87 -18.92
N SER A 136 1.22 8.78 -19.56
CA SER A 136 0.41 7.74 -18.92
C SER A 136 1.10 7.14 -17.69
N LEU A 137 2.42 6.94 -17.73
CA LEU A 137 3.20 6.48 -16.59
C LEU A 137 3.31 7.53 -15.49
N ALA A 138 3.50 8.81 -15.86
CA ALA A 138 3.54 9.89 -14.89
C ALA A 138 2.19 10.05 -14.15
N ASP A 139 1.08 9.95 -14.87
CA ASP A 139 -0.28 10.03 -14.31
C ASP A 139 -0.62 8.83 -13.40
N LEU A 140 0.02 7.67 -13.61
CA LEU A 140 -0.14 6.47 -12.78
C LEU A 140 0.66 6.50 -11.48
N LEU A 141 1.69 7.33 -11.37
CA LEU A 141 2.59 7.37 -10.21
C LEU A 141 1.85 7.50 -8.86
N PRO A 142 0.85 8.39 -8.70
CA PRO A 142 0.09 8.48 -7.44
C PRO A 142 -0.65 7.20 -7.09
N ASP A 143 -1.26 6.54 -8.07
CA ASP A 143 -1.99 5.28 -7.87
C ASP A 143 -1.04 4.14 -7.51
N MET A 144 0.15 4.09 -8.10
CA MET A 144 1.20 3.11 -7.77
C MET A 144 1.70 3.28 -6.33
N LEU A 145 1.93 4.50 -5.89
CA LEU A 145 2.35 4.78 -4.51
C LEU A 145 1.25 4.41 -3.51
N ARG A 146 -0.01 4.74 -3.82
CA ARG A 146 -1.15 4.34 -2.99
C ARG A 146 -1.34 2.82 -2.95
N LEU A 147 -1.11 2.12 -4.06
CA LEU A 147 -1.11 0.67 -4.10
C LEU A 147 -0.03 0.09 -3.17
N ALA A 148 1.19 0.63 -3.22
CA ALA A 148 2.29 0.19 -2.36
C ALA A 148 1.98 0.40 -0.86
N GLU A 149 1.37 1.54 -0.48
CA GLU A 149 0.88 1.78 0.89
C GLU A 149 -0.17 0.75 1.31
N CYS A 150 -1.15 0.49 0.45
CA CYS A 150 -2.24 -0.43 0.71
C CYS A 150 -1.73 -1.86 0.84
N GLU A 151 -0.84 -2.32 -0.03
CA GLU A 151 -0.22 -3.65 0.03
C GLU A 151 0.58 -3.85 1.31
N LYS A 152 1.38 -2.85 1.69
CA LYS A 152 2.16 -2.92 2.93
C LYS A 152 1.26 -2.93 4.16
N SER A 153 0.20 -2.14 4.16
CA SER A 153 -0.80 -2.10 5.22
C SER A 153 -1.53 -3.44 5.36
N CYS A 154 -1.93 -4.06 4.24
CA CYS A 154 -2.52 -5.40 4.21
C CYS A 154 -1.57 -6.45 4.79
N GLN A 155 -0.28 -6.42 4.41
CA GLN A 155 0.73 -7.34 4.92
C GLN A 155 0.90 -7.22 6.44
N LEU A 156 0.99 -6.00 6.98
CA LEU A 156 1.17 -5.76 8.41
C LEU A 156 -0.06 -6.16 9.22
N MET A 157 -1.27 -5.84 8.73
CA MET A 157 -2.51 -6.25 9.38
C MET A 157 -2.72 -7.77 9.33
N ALA A 158 -2.39 -8.42 8.23
CA ALA A 158 -2.44 -9.89 8.13
C ALA A 158 -1.49 -10.55 9.15
N CYS A 159 -0.29 -10.01 9.30
CA CYS A 159 0.69 -10.49 10.28
C CYS A 159 0.13 -10.37 11.72
N LEU A 160 -0.47 -9.24 12.08
CA LEU A 160 -1.08 -9.05 13.39
C LEU A 160 -2.26 -10.01 13.62
N LEU A 161 -3.13 -10.18 12.63
CA LEU A 161 -4.27 -11.12 12.71
C LEU A 161 -3.83 -12.57 12.90
N TYR A 162 -2.71 -12.96 12.28
CA TYR A 162 -2.16 -14.32 12.43
C TYR A 162 -1.54 -14.54 13.82
N THR A 163 -0.98 -13.50 14.44
CA THR A 163 -0.29 -13.59 15.73
C THR A 163 -1.20 -13.31 16.94
N SER A 164 -2.42 -12.82 16.74
CA SER A 164 -3.38 -12.49 17.80
C SER A 164 -4.44 -13.58 17.99
#